data_40e09f8367f8416a8c0fed9cd4c4c8d5
#
_entry.id   40e09f8367f8416a8c0fed9cd4c4c8d5
#
_cell.length_a   1.000
_cell.length_b   1.000
_cell.length_c   1.000
_cell.angle_alpha   90.00
_cell.angle_beta   90.00
_cell.angle_gamma   90.00
#
_symmetry.space_group_name_H-M   'P 1'
#
loop_
_entity.id
_entity.type
_entity.pdbx_description
1 polymer ?
#
loop_
_entity_poly.entity_id
_entity_poly.type
_entity_poly.pdbx_seq_one_letter_code
_entity_poly.pdbx_strand_id
1 'polypeptide(L)'
;MIDLMAMLGLPVILAARPGLGSINHTLLSIREIERSGLTLHGIIFCATTRARWGEIEENNVETIGTMGKARVLGRIPYMAEMAEKNGISPQVFRRYSAQLQVPGKKASRNRMSYEEYYRTLSRA
;
A
#
# COMPACT_ATOMS: atom_id res chain seq x y z
N MET A 1 -17.40 6.89 -2.08
CA MET A 1 -16.16 6.14 -2.38
C MET A 1 -16.45 4.69 -2.74
N ILE A 2 -17.17 3.93 -1.92
CA ILE A 2 -17.54 2.52 -2.18
C ILE A 2 -18.29 2.35 -3.51
N ASP A 3 -19.27 3.21 -3.79
CA ASP A 3 -20.04 3.16 -5.04
C ASP A 3 -19.14 3.30 -6.28
N LEU A 4 -18.15 4.18 -6.22
CA LEU A 4 -17.18 4.34 -7.31
C LEU A 4 -16.33 3.08 -7.49
N MET A 5 -15.88 2.46 -6.39
CA MET A 5 -15.14 1.20 -6.45
C MET A 5 -15.99 0.08 -7.08
N ALA A 6 -17.27 0.01 -6.70
CA ALA A 6 -18.22 -0.93 -7.26
C ALA A 6 -18.45 -0.71 -8.77
N MET A 7 -18.58 0.55 -9.20
CA MET A 7 -18.72 0.89 -10.61
C MET A 7 -17.49 0.50 -11.44
N LEU A 8 -16.28 0.61 -10.87
CA LEU A 8 -15.04 0.25 -11.57
C LEU A 8 -14.86 -1.26 -11.69
N GLY A 9 -15.43 -2.06 -10.78
CA GLY A 9 -15.34 -3.52 -10.80
C GLY A 9 -13.93 -4.08 -10.65
N LEU A 10 -12.99 -3.28 -10.15
CA LEU A 10 -11.58 -3.66 -10.00
C LEU A 10 -11.27 -4.12 -8.57
N PRO A 11 -10.28 -5.03 -8.39
CA PRO A 11 -9.79 -5.36 -7.07
C PRO A 11 -9.24 -4.14 -6.33
N VAL A 12 -9.55 -4.03 -5.03
CA VAL A 12 -9.18 -2.90 -4.19
C VAL A 12 -7.83 -3.15 -3.54
N ILE A 13 -6.92 -2.18 -3.61
CA ILE A 13 -5.72 -2.12 -2.78
C ILE A 13 -5.97 -1.05 -1.71
N LEU A 14 -5.87 -1.45 -0.44
CA LEU A 14 -6.06 -0.55 0.68
C LEU A 14 -4.71 0.05 1.11
N ALA A 15 -4.59 1.37 1.03
CA ALA A 15 -3.45 2.09 1.60
C ALA A 15 -3.73 2.44 3.06
N ALA A 16 -2.90 1.96 3.99
CA ALA A 16 -3.05 2.16 5.42
C ALA A 16 -1.80 2.76 6.05
N ARG A 17 -1.96 3.42 7.20
CA ARG A 17 -0.83 3.88 8.02
C ARG A 17 -0.47 2.79 9.03
N PRO A 18 0.81 2.60 9.38
CA PRO A 18 1.22 1.60 10.37
C PRO A 18 1.13 2.09 11.83
N GLY A 19 0.98 3.40 12.05
CA GLY A 19 1.10 4.03 13.36
C GLY A 19 -0.08 3.78 14.31
N LEU A 20 0.00 4.39 15.48
CA LEU A 20 -0.99 4.25 16.55
C LEU A 20 -2.40 4.57 16.07
N GLY A 21 -3.39 3.79 16.50
CA GLY A 21 -4.81 3.95 16.15
C GLY A 21 -5.19 3.40 14.77
N SER A 22 -4.25 2.95 13.96
CA SER A 22 -4.50 2.47 12.59
C SER A 22 -5.25 1.13 12.52
N ILE A 23 -5.11 0.27 13.53
CA ILE A 23 -5.73 -1.07 13.54
C ILE A 23 -7.23 -0.96 13.33
N ASN A 24 -7.91 -0.19 14.17
CA ASN A 24 -9.37 -0.06 14.10
C ASN A 24 -9.85 0.50 12.76
N HIS A 25 -9.25 1.59 12.30
CA HIS A 25 -9.61 2.22 11.02
C HIS A 25 -9.41 1.27 9.83
N THR A 26 -8.30 0.54 9.82
CA THR A 26 -7.98 -0.38 8.73
C THR A 26 -8.91 -1.58 8.73
N LEU A 27 -9.19 -2.18 9.91
CA LEU A 27 -10.11 -3.30 10.02
C LEU A 27 -11.56 -2.92 9.65
N LEU A 28 -12.01 -1.71 10.02
CA LEU A 28 -13.32 -1.20 9.59
C LEU A 28 -13.36 -1.03 8.06
N SER A 29 -12.32 -0.50 7.46
CA SER A 29 -12.24 -0.34 6.00
C SER A 29 -12.24 -1.70 5.28
N ILE A 30 -11.51 -2.69 5.78
CA ILE A 30 -11.52 -4.05 5.24
C ILE A 30 -12.94 -4.62 5.27
N ARG A 31 -13.60 -4.56 6.43
CA ARG A 31 -14.96 -5.08 6.60
C ARG A 31 -15.96 -4.39 5.67
N GLU A 32 -15.83 -3.08 5.47
CA GLU A 32 -16.73 -2.35 4.59
C GLU A 32 -16.51 -2.72 3.12
N ILE A 33 -15.26 -2.92 2.69
CA ILE A 33 -14.93 -3.42 1.35
C ILE A 33 -15.58 -4.79 1.13
N GLU A 34 -15.39 -5.72 2.08
CA GLU A 34 -15.94 -7.07 2.01
C GLU A 34 -17.49 -7.06 2.05
N ARG A 35 -18.10 -6.27 2.95
CA ARG A 35 -19.54 -6.14 3.07
C ARG A 35 -20.21 -5.61 1.79
N SER A 36 -19.46 -4.78 1.06
CA SER A 36 -19.92 -4.22 -0.22
C SER A 36 -19.69 -5.18 -1.41
N GLY A 37 -19.26 -6.41 -1.17
CA GLY A 37 -19.02 -7.41 -2.22
C GLY A 37 -17.79 -7.13 -3.07
N LEU A 38 -16.90 -6.24 -2.62
CA LEU A 38 -15.69 -5.88 -3.34
C LEU A 38 -14.54 -6.82 -2.96
N THR A 39 -13.67 -7.09 -3.93
CA THR A 39 -12.48 -7.92 -3.70
C THR A 39 -11.33 -7.08 -3.16
N LEU A 40 -10.89 -7.32 -1.92
CA LEU A 40 -9.67 -6.76 -1.39
C LEU A 40 -8.47 -7.57 -1.89
N HIS A 41 -7.63 -6.96 -2.74
CA HIS A 41 -6.41 -7.59 -3.24
C HIS A 41 -5.31 -7.65 -2.17
N GLY A 42 -5.24 -6.62 -1.31
CA GLY A 42 -4.31 -6.55 -0.19
C GLY A 42 -4.12 -5.13 0.33
N ILE A 43 -3.16 -5.01 1.27
CA ILE A 43 -2.88 -3.78 1.99
C ILE A 43 -1.44 -3.33 1.70
N ILE A 44 -1.26 -2.03 1.45
CA ILE A 44 0.05 -1.37 1.43
C ILE A 44 0.12 -0.42 2.63
N PHE A 45 1.15 -0.56 3.44
CA PHE A 45 1.37 0.33 4.58
C PHE A 45 2.28 1.49 4.18
N CYS A 46 1.80 2.72 4.39
CA CYS A 46 2.49 3.94 4.03
C CYS A 46 2.92 4.70 5.29
N ALA A 47 4.22 4.93 5.47
CA ALA A 47 4.72 5.78 6.54
C ALA A 47 4.37 7.25 6.25
N THR A 48 3.79 7.95 7.22
CA THR A 48 3.38 9.37 7.10
C THR A 48 4.31 10.32 7.82
N THR A 49 5.32 9.80 8.53
CA THR A 49 6.29 10.59 9.30
C THR A 49 7.71 10.10 9.05
N ARG A 50 8.70 10.95 9.35
CA ARG A 50 10.13 10.58 9.28
C ARG A 50 10.58 9.56 10.33
N ALA A 51 9.71 9.26 11.30
CA ALA A 51 10.02 8.26 12.32
C ALA A 51 10.32 6.90 11.66
N ARG A 52 11.33 6.23 12.19
CA ARG A 52 11.61 4.85 11.74
C ARG A 52 10.47 3.94 12.18
N TRP A 53 10.21 2.94 11.37
CA TRP A 53 9.34 1.85 11.77
C TRP A 53 9.95 1.17 12.99
N GLY A 54 9.16 1.09 14.05
CA GLY A 54 9.52 0.46 15.30
C GLY A 54 8.65 -0.77 15.56
N GLU A 55 8.74 -1.27 16.76
CA GLU A 55 7.98 -2.45 17.20
C GLU A 55 6.46 -2.23 17.14
N ILE A 56 5.99 -1.02 17.41
CA ILE A 56 4.56 -0.68 17.37
C ILE A 56 4.03 -0.81 15.93
N GLU A 57 4.73 -0.26 14.95
CA GLU A 57 4.36 -0.32 13.54
C GLU A 57 4.38 -1.78 13.04
N GLU A 58 5.39 -2.56 13.42
CA GLU A 58 5.49 -3.98 13.07
C GLU A 58 4.32 -4.78 13.65
N ASN A 59 4.04 -4.62 14.93
CA ASN A 59 2.92 -5.29 15.59
C ASN A 59 1.57 -4.89 14.99
N ASN A 60 1.38 -3.62 14.63
CA ASN A 60 0.16 -3.15 13.99
C ASN A 60 -0.04 -3.79 12.61
N VAL A 61 1.03 -3.88 11.81
CA VAL A 61 0.99 -4.52 10.47
C VAL A 61 0.61 -5.99 10.59
N GLU A 62 1.25 -6.72 11.51
CA GLU A 62 0.98 -8.13 11.76
C GLU A 62 -0.46 -8.34 12.25
N THR A 63 -0.89 -7.53 13.23
CA THR A 63 -2.25 -7.58 13.79
C THR A 63 -3.30 -7.33 12.71
N ILE A 64 -3.12 -6.29 11.90
CA ILE A 64 -4.05 -5.96 10.82
C ILE A 64 -4.10 -7.07 9.77
N GLY A 65 -2.96 -7.60 9.36
CA GLY A 65 -2.89 -8.71 8.41
C GLY A 65 -3.62 -9.95 8.91
N THR A 66 -3.38 -10.31 10.17
CA THR A 66 -3.96 -11.50 10.81
C THR A 66 -5.47 -11.32 11.07
N MET A 67 -5.87 -10.25 11.76
CA MET A 67 -7.27 -10.01 12.13
C MET A 67 -8.14 -9.66 10.92
N GLY A 68 -7.58 -8.93 9.95
CA GLY A 68 -8.25 -8.58 8.70
C GLY A 68 -8.23 -9.69 7.68
N LYS A 69 -7.51 -10.80 7.92
CA LYS A 69 -7.29 -11.88 6.96
C LYS A 69 -6.86 -11.37 5.58
N ALA A 70 -6.11 -10.26 5.59
CA ALA A 70 -5.75 -9.52 4.40
C ALA A 70 -4.25 -9.65 4.10
N ARG A 71 -3.93 -9.83 2.83
CA ARG A 71 -2.53 -9.94 2.39
C ARG A 71 -1.83 -8.58 2.53
N VAL A 72 -0.70 -8.54 3.21
CA VAL A 72 0.20 -7.39 3.20
C VAL A 72 1.04 -7.44 1.93
N LEU A 73 0.82 -6.46 1.03
CA LEU A 73 1.50 -6.38 -0.27
C LEU A 73 2.88 -5.73 -0.17
N GLY A 74 3.04 -4.81 0.78
CA GLY A 74 4.31 -4.13 0.96
C GLY A 74 4.23 -2.91 1.87
N ARG A 75 5.36 -2.19 1.94
CA ARG A 75 5.55 -1.01 2.78
C ARG A 75 6.17 0.10 1.96
N ILE A 76 5.65 1.31 2.11
CA ILE A 76 6.18 2.52 1.50
C ILE A 76 6.78 3.37 2.63
N PRO A 77 8.09 3.63 2.62
CA PRO A 77 8.73 4.47 3.62
C PRO A 77 8.28 5.93 3.49
N TYR A 78 8.51 6.74 4.53
CA TYR A 78 8.30 8.17 4.43
C TYR A 78 9.26 8.79 3.40
N MET A 79 8.71 9.57 2.48
CA MET A 79 9.43 10.19 1.38
C MET A 79 9.24 11.70 1.46
N ALA A 80 10.22 12.40 2.08
CA ALA A 80 10.16 13.85 2.29
C ALA A 80 9.93 14.62 0.98
N GLU A 81 10.60 14.20 -0.09
CA GLU A 81 10.49 14.85 -1.40
C GLU A 81 9.08 14.76 -2.02
N MET A 82 8.29 13.75 -1.61
CA MET A 82 6.90 13.61 -2.04
C MET A 82 5.94 14.42 -1.19
N ALA A 83 6.28 14.61 0.10
CA ALA A 83 5.45 15.39 1.02
C ALA A 83 5.53 16.91 0.75
N GLU A 84 6.64 17.38 0.19
CA GLU A 84 6.92 18.80 -0.03
C GLU A 84 6.53 19.31 -1.43
N LYS A 85 6.26 18.42 -2.39
CA LYS A 85 5.98 18.81 -3.78
C LYS A 85 4.62 18.29 -4.25
N ASN A 86 3.85 19.18 -4.86
CA ASN A 86 2.57 18.85 -5.51
C ASN A 86 2.75 18.03 -6.81
N GLY A 87 3.50 16.97 -6.74
CA GLY A 87 3.69 16.05 -7.85
C GLY A 87 4.98 15.22 -7.72
N ILE A 88 4.91 13.99 -8.18
CA ILE A 88 6.04 13.07 -8.21
C ILE A 88 6.72 13.19 -9.57
N SER A 89 7.97 13.65 -9.61
CA SER A 89 8.72 13.55 -10.85
C SER A 89 9.03 12.07 -11.16
N PRO A 90 9.16 11.68 -12.43
CA PRO A 90 9.54 10.31 -12.81
C PRO A 90 10.85 9.85 -12.17
N GLN A 91 11.78 10.76 -11.90
CA GLN A 91 13.05 10.48 -11.23
C GLN A 91 12.86 10.12 -9.76
N VAL A 92 12.00 10.87 -9.06
CA VAL A 92 11.62 10.59 -7.66
C VAL A 92 10.91 9.24 -7.58
N PHE A 93 9.96 8.96 -8.47
CA PHE A 93 9.29 7.66 -8.53
C PHE A 93 10.27 6.50 -8.75
N ARG A 94 11.22 6.62 -9.69
CA ARG A 94 12.25 5.58 -9.95
C ARG A 94 13.13 5.34 -8.72
N ARG A 95 13.51 6.39 -8.00
CA ARG A 95 14.35 6.29 -6.80
C ARG A 95 13.65 5.51 -5.68
N TYR A 96 12.34 5.73 -5.50
CA TYR A 96 11.59 5.15 -4.40
C TYR A 96 10.92 3.81 -4.75
N SER A 97 10.57 3.56 -6.00
CA SER A 97 10.09 2.24 -6.42
C SER A 97 11.12 1.12 -6.17
N ALA A 98 12.41 1.49 -6.14
CA ALA A 98 13.49 0.58 -5.77
C ALA A 98 13.51 0.23 -4.27
N GLN A 99 12.84 1.01 -3.42
CA GLN A 99 12.77 0.82 -1.96
C GLN A 99 11.49 0.09 -1.51
N LEU A 100 10.59 -0.19 -2.44
CA LEU A 100 9.35 -0.90 -2.15
C LEU A 100 9.68 -2.33 -1.68
N GLN A 101 9.47 -2.60 -0.40
CA GLN A 101 9.67 -3.92 0.18
C GLN A 101 8.42 -4.77 -0.04
N VAL A 102 8.50 -5.72 -0.95
CA VAL A 102 7.44 -6.72 -1.16
C VAL A 102 7.78 -7.96 -0.34
N PRO A 103 6.91 -8.37 0.61
CA PRO A 103 7.13 -9.57 1.39
C PRO A 103 7.32 -10.81 0.48
N GLY A 104 8.33 -11.62 0.76
CA GLY A 104 8.59 -12.88 0.05
C GLY A 104 9.39 -12.78 -1.25
N LYS A 105 9.73 -11.59 -1.73
CA LYS A 105 10.72 -11.43 -2.79
C LYS A 105 12.03 -10.95 -2.19
N LYS A 106 13.08 -11.81 -2.21
CA LYS A 106 14.45 -11.33 -2.11
C LYS A 106 14.61 -10.23 -3.15
N ALA A 107 15.24 -9.12 -2.78
CA ALA A 107 15.52 -8.01 -3.67
C ALA A 107 16.16 -8.54 -4.97
N SER A 108 15.36 -8.91 -5.94
CA SER A 108 15.83 -9.30 -7.25
C SER A 108 16.14 -8.02 -8.00
N ARG A 109 17.27 -8.00 -8.68
CA ARG A 109 17.79 -6.90 -9.51
C ARG A 109 16.87 -6.51 -10.69
N ASN A 110 15.70 -7.09 -10.81
CA ASN A 110 14.72 -6.75 -11.84
C ASN A 110 13.90 -5.53 -11.40
N ARG A 111 14.44 -4.37 -11.71
CA ARG A 111 13.72 -3.09 -11.65
C ARG A 111 12.67 -3.10 -12.75
N MET A 112 11.40 -3.24 -12.38
CA MET A 112 10.32 -2.94 -13.31
C MET A 112 10.47 -1.47 -13.73
N SER A 113 10.57 -1.20 -15.02
CA SER A 113 10.64 0.18 -15.51
C SER A 113 9.28 0.86 -15.33
N TYR A 114 9.28 2.20 -15.29
CA TYR A 114 8.05 2.99 -15.25
C TYR A 114 7.10 2.62 -16.40
N GLU A 115 7.67 2.35 -17.58
CA GLU A 115 6.93 1.94 -18.77
C GLU A 115 6.33 0.53 -18.66
N GLU A 116 7.04 -0.41 -18.04
CA GLU A 116 6.53 -1.75 -17.75
C GLU A 116 5.39 -1.72 -16.73
N TYR A 117 5.49 -0.87 -15.70
CA TYR A 117 4.43 -0.67 -14.72
C TYR A 117 3.15 -0.15 -15.39
N TYR A 118 3.24 0.87 -16.24
CA TYR A 118 2.08 1.41 -16.97
C TYR A 118 1.54 0.44 -18.02
N ARG A 119 2.37 -0.34 -18.70
CA ARG A 119 1.89 -1.41 -19.61
C ARG A 119 1.13 -2.51 -18.88
N THR A 120 1.51 -2.82 -17.65
CA THR A 120 0.82 -3.81 -16.83
C THR A 120 -0.55 -3.30 -16.39
N LEU A 121 -0.68 -2.01 -16.08
CA LEU A 121 -1.95 -1.38 -15.75
C LEU A 121 -2.89 -1.22 -16.95
N SER A 122 -2.36 -1.02 -18.16
CA SER A 122 -3.16 -0.84 -19.37
C SER A 122 -3.62 -2.16 -20.01
N ARG A 123 -3.19 -3.31 -19.48
CA ARG A 123 -3.62 -4.65 -19.94
C ARG A 123 -4.55 -5.35 -18.95
N ALA A 124 -4.83 -4.73 -17.81
CA ALA A 124 -5.82 -5.18 -16.84
C ALA A 124 -7.15 -4.45 -17.04
#